data_7738583db77b2185cf47418ff35b2cf7
#
_entry.id   7738583db77b2185cf47418ff35b2cf7
#
_cell.length_a   1.000
_cell.length_b   1.000
_cell.length_c   1.000
_cell.angle_alpha   90.00
_cell.angle_beta   90.00
_cell.angle_gamma   90.00
#
_symmetry.space_group_name_H-M   'P 1'
#
loop_
_entity.id
_entity.type
_entity.pdbx_description
1 polymer ?
#
loop_
_entity_poly.entity_id
_entity_poly.type
_entity_poly.pdbx_seq_one_letter_code
_entity_poly.pdbx_strand_id
1 'polypeptide(L)'
;TVTFTNGEVIHAGEVIGDVSEADLRRVQIRETIRSHFEKEKELYSKGIKTLSLFFIDEVAKYRKYDEDGNEINSEYGDIFEQEYTDILNEYLTLFNKPYEQYLRSIDVHSTHAGYFSIDKKGHKVDSSLKRGSDESDDISAYDLILKDKERLLSFENPVRFIFSHSALREGWDNPNVFQICTLKHDGSSPTQKRQEVGRGLRLCVNQNGERQDYDTLGSQVQKINQLTVIASDGYKDFVADLQKGIREDLYDRPTQATAEYFIGKTLNIGGSDVTVSDKQGRDIYRYLIKND
;
A
#
# COMPACT_ATOMS: atom_id res chain seq x y z
N THR A 1 13.45 -26.29 3.04
CA THR A 1 14.65 -26.82 2.35
C THR A 1 14.23 -27.29 0.98
N VAL A 2 14.93 -26.87 -0.06
CA VAL A 2 14.76 -27.34 -1.44
C VAL A 2 16.04 -28.06 -1.85
N THR A 3 15.91 -29.27 -2.40
CA THR A 3 17.04 -30.05 -2.94
C THR A 3 16.91 -30.08 -4.46
N PHE A 4 17.97 -29.66 -5.16
CA PHE A 4 18.03 -29.67 -6.61
C PHE A 4 18.55 -31.01 -7.12
N THR A 5 18.29 -31.30 -8.39
CA THR A 5 18.75 -32.54 -9.03
C THR A 5 20.27 -32.67 -9.17
N ASN A 6 20.99 -31.55 -9.06
CA ASN A 6 22.46 -31.51 -9.00
C ASN A 6 23.04 -31.80 -7.61
N GLY A 7 22.19 -32.06 -6.59
CA GLY A 7 22.58 -32.33 -5.20
C GLY A 7 22.76 -31.11 -4.33
N GLU A 8 22.57 -29.90 -4.87
CA GLU A 8 22.57 -28.67 -4.05
C GLU A 8 21.33 -28.60 -3.17
N VAL A 9 21.48 -28.08 -1.95
CA VAL A 9 20.42 -27.94 -0.97
C VAL A 9 20.37 -26.49 -0.53
N ILE A 10 19.20 -25.86 -0.65
CA ILE A 10 18.95 -24.49 -0.18
C ILE A 10 17.96 -24.51 0.98
N HIS A 11 18.28 -23.81 2.05
CA HIS A 11 17.38 -23.56 3.16
C HIS A 11 16.65 -22.21 2.98
N ALA A 12 15.54 -22.04 3.66
CA ALA A 12 14.82 -20.77 3.64
C ALA A 12 15.73 -19.62 4.13
N GLY A 13 15.93 -18.59 3.29
CA GLY A 13 16.83 -17.47 3.55
C GLY A 13 18.25 -17.64 3.00
N GLU A 14 18.60 -18.79 2.39
CA GLU A 14 19.87 -18.98 1.71
C GLU A 14 19.77 -18.70 0.22
N VAL A 15 20.83 -18.13 -0.35
CA VAL A 15 20.99 -17.86 -1.78
C VAL A 15 22.23 -18.57 -2.28
N ILE A 16 22.13 -19.29 -3.38
CA ILE A 16 23.28 -19.92 -4.06
C ILE A 16 23.61 -19.09 -5.31
N GLY A 17 24.84 -18.59 -5.36
CA GLY A 17 25.36 -17.80 -6.46
C GLY A 17 25.17 -16.29 -6.28
N ASP A 18 25.72 -15.51 -7.20
CA ASP A 18 25.55 -14.06 -7.26
C ASP A 18 24.17 -13.75 -7.84
N VAL A 19 23.21 -13.37 -7.00
CA VAL A 19 21.92 -12.82 -7.44
C VAL A 19 22.13 -11.37 -7.81
N SER A 20 21.87 -11.02 -9.07
CA SER A 20 21.93 -9.63 -9.49
C SER A 20 20.79 -8.83 -8.86
N GLU A 21 21.01 -7.51 -8.68
CA GLU A 21 19.95 -6.63 -8.21
C GLU A 21 18.71 -6.69 -9.13
N ALA A 22 18.92 -6.78 -10.43
CA ALA A 22 17.83 -6.93 -11.42
C ALA A 22 16.99 -8.18 -11.17
N ASP A 23 17.61 -9.33 -10.85
CA ASP A 23 16.90 -10.56 -10.52
C ASP A 23 16.07 -10.41 -9.25
N LEU A 24 16.64 -9.76 -8.21
CA LEU A 24 15.92 -9.48 -6.99
C LEU A 24 14.69 -8.59 -7.25
N ARG A 25 14.85 -7.52 -8.05
CA ARG A 25 13.74 -6.63 -8.43
C ARG A 25 12.68 -7.36 -9.25
N ARG A 26 13.09 -8.23 -10.16
CA ARG A 26 12.17 -9.09 -10.93
C ARG A 26 11.34 -9.98 -10.01
N VAL A 27 11.96 -10.65 -9.04
CA VAL A 27 11.25 -11.49 -8.06
C VAL A 27 10.27 -10.66 -7.22
N GLN A 28 10.68 -9.49 -6.74
CA GLN A 28 9.79 -8.59 -5.97
C GLN A 28 8.58 -8.14 -6.79
N ILE A 29 8.77 -7.77 -8.06
CA ILE A 29 7.70 -7.38 -8.98
C ILE A 29 6.77 -8.57 -9.22
N ARG A 30 7.31 -9.76 -9.55
CA ARG A 30 6.56 -10.99 -9.78
C ARG A 30 5.68 -11.36 -8.59
N GLU A 31 6.25 -11.40 -7.39
CA GLU A 31 5.51 -11.77 -6.18
C GLU A 31 4.43 -10.72 -5.80
N THR A 32 4.68 -9.45 -6.10
CA THR A 32 3.66 -8.40 -5.92
C THR A 32 2.48 -8.61 -6.88
N ILE A 33 2.75 -8.91 -8.15
CA ILE A 33 1.70 -9.19 -9.13
C ILE A 33 0.93 -10.45 -8.73
N ARG A 34 1.61 -11.53 -8.32
CA ARG A 34 0.97 -12.76 -7.87
C ARG A 34 0.05 -12.53 -6.67
N SER A 35 0.57 -11.87 -5.65
CA SER A 35 -0.21 -11.50 -4.45
C SER A 35 -1.42 -10.61 -4.79
N HIS A 36 -1.24 -9.69 -5.76
CA HIS A 36 -2.34 -8.86 -6.26
C HIS A 36 -3.45 -9.71 -6.90
N PHE A 37 -3.10 -10.61 -7.82
CA PHE A 37 -4.08 -11.47 -8.49
C PHE A 37 -4.84 -12.36 -7.51
N GLU A 38 -4.16 -12.93 -6.52
CA GLU A 38 -4.78 -13.73 -5.47
C GLU A 38 -5.81 -12.90 -4.68
N LYS A 39 -5.41 -11.70 -4.27
CA LYS A 39 -6.27 -10.79 -3.52
C LYS A 39 -7.43 -10.27 -4.36
N GLU A 40 -7.18 -9.84 -5.58
CA GLU A 40 -8.20 -9.33 -6.50
C GLU A 40 -9.25 -10.42 -6.81
N LYS A 41 -8.83 -11.66 -7.05
CA LYS A 41 -9.73 -12.80 -7.25
C LYS A 41 -10.67 -13.03 -6.07
N GLU A 42 -10.17 -12.87 -4.82
CA GLU A 42 -11.00 -12.96 -3.61
C GLU A 42 -12.00 -11.80 -3.51
N LEU A 43 -11.59 -10.59 -3.90
CA LEU A 43 -12.33 -9.35 -3.68
C LEU A 43 -13.24 -8.96 -4.84
N TYR A 44 -12.97 -9.43 -6.06
CA TYR A 44 -13.72 -9.08 -7.27
C TYR A 44 -15.23 -9.33 -7.13
N SER A 45 -15.61 -10.52 -6.64
CA SER A 45 -17.02 -10.88 -6.43
C SER A 45 -17.71 -10.07 -5.33
N LYS A 46 -16.93 -9.37 -4.49
CA LYS A 46 -17.41 -8.45 -3.44
C LYS A 46 -17.52 -7.00 -3.93
N GLY A 47 -17.19 -6.75 -5.20
CA GLY A 47 -17.18 -5.40 -5.75
C GLY A 47 -16.07 -4.52 -5.15
N ILE A 48 -14.96 -5.10 -4.70
CA ILE A 48 -13.83 -4.38 -4.11
C ILE A 48 -12.67 -4.45 -5.08
N LYS A 49 -12.28 -3.31 -5.65
CA LYS A 49 -11.11 -3.20 -6.52
C LYS A 49 -9.84 -3.23 -5.71
N THR A 50 -8.84 -3.98 -6.17
CA THR A 50 -7.53 -4.09 -5.54
C THR A 50 -6.53 -3.13 -6.20
N LEU A 51 -5.72 -2.46 -5.40
CA LEU A 51 -4.59 -1.64 -5.85
C LEU A 51 -3.30 -2.11 -5.20
N SER A 52 -2.20 -2.06 -5.96
CA SER A 52 -0.84 -2.32 -5.47
C SER A 52 0.07 -1.12 -5.70
N LEU A 53 0.90 -0.80 -4.71
CA LEU A 53 1.88 0.29 -4.79
C LEU A 53 3.30 -0.26 -4.94
N PHE A 54 4.05 0.32 -5.87
CA PHE A 54 5.49 0.15 -5.99
C PHE A 54 6.20 1.46 -5.63
N PHE A 55 7.00 1.44 -4.59
CA PHE A 55 7.89 2.54 -4.26
C PHE A 55 9.26 2.28 -4.89
N ILE A 56 9.67 3.16 -5.80
CA ILE A 56 10.92 3.05 -6.56
C ILE A 56 11.94 4.09 -6.12
N ASP A 57 13.21 3.82 -6.40
CA ASP A 57 14.35 4.68 -6.13
C ASP A 57 14.54 5.77 -7.18
N GLU A 58 14.35 5.44 -8.47
CA GLU A 58 14.56 6.35 -9.60
C GLU A 58 13.42 6.23 -10.61
N VAL A 59 12.88 7.38 -11.04
CA VAL A 59 11.82 7.43 -12.07
C VAL A 59 12.33 6.88 -13.40
N ALA A 60 13.60 7.13 -13.72
CA ALA A 60 14.26 6.66 -14.94
C ALA A 60 14.30 5.14 -15.09
N LYS A 61 14.21 4.37 -13.98
CA LYS A 61 14.11 2.91 -14.02
C LYS A 61 12.72 2.42 -14.42
N TYR A 62 11.70 3.24 -14.26
CA TYR A 62 10.32 2.89 -14.62
C TYR A 62 9.91 3.44 -15.99
N ARG A 63 10.24 4.71 -16.28
CA ARG A 63 9.91 5.41 -17.52
C ARG A 63 11.11 6.22 -18.02
N LYS A 64 11.25 6.30 -19.34
CA LYS A 64 12.21 7.15 -20.05
C LYS A 64 11.54 7.78 -21.26
N TYR A 65 12.23 8.66 -21.92
CA TYR A 65 11.75 9.37 -23.11
C TYR A 65 12.64 9.02 -24.29
N ASP A 66 12.04 8.76 -25.45
CA ASP A 66 12.75 8.54 -26.71
C ASP A 66 13.25 9.89 -27.32
N GLU A 67 13.89 9.81 -28.50
CA GLU A 67 14.44 10.99 -29.20
C GLU A 67 13.32 11.96 -29.64
N ASP A 68 12.10 11.47 -29.84
CA ASP A 68 10.93 12.27 -30.21
C ASP A 68 10.17 12.83 -28.99
N GLY A 69 10.60 12.50 -27.77
CA GLY A 69 9.98 12.94 -26.52
C GLY A 69 8.77 12.10 -26.09
N ASN A 70 8.55 10.94 -26.69
CA ASN A 70 7.47 10.04 -26.27
C ASN A 70 7.90 9.24 -25.03
N GLU A 71 6.96 9.05 -24.11
CA GLU A 71 7.17 8.24 -22.91
C GLU A 71 7.22 6.75 -23.29
N ILE A 72 8.30 6.08 -22.93
CA ILE A 72 8.49 4.64 -23.15
C ILE A 72 8.86 3.95 -21.83
N ASN A 73 8.63 2.64 -21.77
CA ASN A 73 9.04 1.84 -20.63
C ASN A 73 10.57 1.88 -20.43
N SER A 74 10.98 1.70 -19.20
CA SER A 74 12.34 1.38 -18.82
C SER A 74 12.34 0.06 -18.05
N GLU A 75 13.45 -0.29 -17.41
CA GLU A 75 13.70 -1.60 -16.80
C GLU A 75 12.52 -2.13 -15.97
N TYR A 76 12.01 -1.36 -15.01
CA TYR A 76 10.90 -1.81 -14.14
C TYR A 76 9.57 -1.93 -14.89
N GLY A 77 9.33 -1.05 -15.87
CA GLY A 77 8.14 -1.13 -16.70
C GLY A 77 8.14 -2.40 -17.58
N ASP A 78 9.28 -2.69 -18.21
CA ASP A 78 9.45 -3.87 -19.06
C ASP A 78 9.35 -5.17 -18.24
N ILE A 79 10.02 -5.22 -17.08
CA ILE A 79 9.93 -6.37 -16.16
C ILE A 79 8.46 -6.57 -15.71
N PHE A 80 7.78 -5.49 -15.34
CA PHE A 80 6.40 -5.57 -14.88
C PHE A 80 5.47 -6.15 -15.95
N GLU A 81 5.53 -5.64 -17.17
CA GLU A 81 4.63 -6.10 -18.25
C GLU A 81 4.89 -7.55 -18.62
N GLN A 82 6.16 -7.96 -18.63
CA GLN A 82 6.54 -9.36 -18.87
C GLN A 82 5.99 -10.28 -17.77
N GLU A 83 6.29 -9.98 -16.49
CA GLU A 83 5.85 -10.80 -15.37
C GLU A 83 4.32 -10.80 -15.21
N TYR A 84 3.66 -9.67 -15.51
CA TYR A 84 2.21 -9.58 -15.52
C TYR A 84 1.61 -10.52 -16.56
N THR A 85 2.16 -10.51 -17.78
CA THR A 85 1.67 -11.36 -18.89
C THR A 85 1.86 -12.83 -18.56
N ASP A 86 3.00 -13.21 -18.02
CA ASP A 86 3.31 -14.60 -17.64
C ASP A 86 2.35 -15.09 -16.54
N ILE A 87 2.14 -14.30 -15.49
CA ILE A 87 1.22 -14.63 -14.40
C ILE A 87 -0.23 -14.65 -14.90
N LEU A 88 -0.63 -13.69 -15.74
CA LEU A 88 -1.98 -13.67 -16.33
C LEU A 88 -2.26 -14.99 -17.07
N ASN A 89 -1.31 -15.49 -17.86
CA ASN A 89 -1.45 -16.75 -18.57
C ASN A 89 -1.58 -17.96 -17.62
N GLU A 90 -0.90 -17.93 -16.47
CA GLU A 90 -1.08 -18.95 -15.42
C GLU A 90 -2.49 -18.93 -14.80
N TYR A 91 -3.10 -17.73 -14.67
CA TYR A 91 -4.42 -17.54 -14.04
C TYR A 91 -5.60 -17.80 -15.00
N LEU A 92 -5.42 -17.62 -16.31
CA LEU A 92 -6.47 -17.81 -17.29
C LEU A 92 -6.75 -19.30 -17.52
N THR A 93 -7.99 -19.70 -17.29
CA THR A 93 -8.44 -21.07 -17.53
C THR A 93 -9.38 -21.14 -18.76
N LEU A 94 -9.76 -22.36 -19.15
CA LEU A 94 -10.72 -22.57 -20.23
C LEU A 94 -12.18 -22.27 -19.80
N PHE A 95 -12.44 -22.08 -18.50
CA PHE A 95 -13.80 -21.95 -17.94
C PHE A 95 -14.40 -20.57 -18.06
N ASN A 96 -13.62 -19.56 -18.48
CA ASN A 96 -14.06 -18.19 -18.78
C ASN A 96 -14.97 -17.56 -17.68
N LYS A 97 -14.54 -17.67 -16.44
CA LYS A 97 -15.26 -17.10 -15.28
C LYS A 97 -15.33 -15.57 -15.38
N PRO A 98 -16.29 -14.90 -14.71
CA PRO A 98 -16.44 -13.43 -14.80
C PRO A 98 -15.15 -12.66 -14.49
N TYR A 99 -14.37 -13.09 -13.51
CA TYR A 99 -13.08 -12.49 -13.19
C TYR A 99 -12.05 -12.69 -14.33
N GLU A 100 -12.03 -13.86 -14.97
CA GLU A 100 -11.14 -14.13 -16.12
C GLU A 100 -11.54 -13.29 -17.34
N GLN A 101 -12.83 -13.07 -17.57
CA GLN A 101 -13.32 -12.17 -18.62
C GLN A 101 -12.88 -10.72 -18.35
N TYR A 102 -12.99 -10.27 -17.10
CA TYR A 102 -12.48 -8.96 -16.68
C TYR A 102 -10.98 -8.83 -16.96
N LEU A 103 -10.16 -9.82 -16.56
CA LEU A 103 -8.73 -9.79 -16.80
C LEU A 103 -8.39 -9.75 -18.31
N ARG A 104 -9.10 -10.51 -19.15
CA ARG A 104 -8.90 -10.54 -20.61
C ARG A 104 -9.27 -9.23 -21.29
N SER A 105 -10.15 -8.43 -20.70
CA SER A 105 -10.60 -7.16 -21.26
C SER A 105 -9.62 -6.02 -21.09
N ILE A 106 -8.56 -6.21 -20.28
CA ILE A 106 -7.62 -5.17 -19.91
C ILE A 106 -6.29 -5.37 -20.64
N ASP A 107 -5.85 -4.33 -21.34
CA ASP A 107 -4.51 -4.29 -21.93
C ASP A 107 -3.45 -4.12 -20.82
N VAL A 108 -2.36 -4.90 -20.89
CA VAL A 108 -1.28 -4.87 -19.90
C VAL A 108 -0.69 -3.48 -19.72
N HIS A 109 -0.48 -2.73 -20.79
CA HIS A 109 0.06 -1.36 -20.75
C HIS A 109 -0.83 -0.38 -19.99
N SER A 110 -2.13 -0.67 -19.89
CA SER A 110 -3.12 0.14 -19.18
C SER A 110 -3.24 -0.24 -17.69
N THR A 111 -2.66 -1.37 -17.26
CA THR A 111 -2.81 -1.88 -15.89
C THR A 111 -2.00 -1.13 -14.86
N HIS A 112 -0.98 -0.39 -15.28
CA HIS A 112 -0.06 0.31 -14.39
C HIS A 112 0.13 1.77 -14.80
N ALA A 113 0.38 2.61 -13.81
CA ALA A 113 0.63 4.03 -13.98
C ALA A 113 1.73 4.53 -13.04
N GLY A 114 2.49 5.53 -13.49
CA GLY A 114 3.48 6.20 -12.66
C GLY A 114 2.99 7.55 -12.17
N TYR A 115 3.06 7.76 -10.87
CA TYR A 115 2.74 9.04 -10.22
C TYR A 115 4.03 9.67 -9.72
N PHE A 116 4.55 10.63 -10.48
CA PHE A 116 5.84 11.27 -10.26
C PHE A 116 5.74 12.79 -10.42
N SER A 117 6.75 13.49 -9.92
CA SER A 117 6.94 14.90 -10.20
C SER A 117 7.09 15.15 -11.70
N ILE A 118 6.69 16.33 -12.16
CA ILE A 118 6.74 16.71 -13.57
C ILE A 118 7.64 17.93 -13.72
N ASP A 119 8.60 17.90 -14.63
CA ASP A 119 9.46 19.02 -14.96
C ASP A 119 8.73 20.09 -15.81
N LYS A 120 9.42 21.20 -16.10
CA LYS A 120 8.87 22.30 -16.92
C LYS A 120 8.56 21.90 -18.36
N LYS A 121 9.06 20.75 -18.83
CA LYS A 121 8.82 20.19 -20.16
C LYS A 121 7.70 19.16 -20.15
N GLY A 122 7.13 18.84 -18.98
CA GLY A 122 6.11 17.82 -18.81
C GLY A 122 6.65 16.40 -18.59
N HIS A 123 7.97 16.23 -18.44
CA HIS A 123 8.58 14.93 -18.22
C HIS A 123 8.48 14.53 -16.74
N LYS A 124 8.22 13.26 -16.48
CA LYS A 124 8.23 12.65 -15.15
C LYS A 124 9.67 12.55 -14.65
N VAL A 125 9.95 13.09 -13.48
CA VAL A 125 11.28 13.17 -12.88
C VAL A 125 11.24 12.78 -11.40
N ASP A 126 12.43 12.51 -10.84
CA ASP A 126 12.57 12.32 -9.40
C ASP A 126 12.21 13.63 -8.68
N SER A 127 11.42 13.49 -7.62
CA SER A 127 11.11 14.66 -6.79
C SER A 127 12.35 15.12 -6.03
N SER A 128 12.63 16.41 -6.11
CA SER A 128 13.71 17.07 -5.36
C SER A 128 13.10 17.90 -4.22
N LEU A 129 13.61 17.70 -3.00
CA LEU A 129 13.32 18.61 -1.88
C LEU A 129 14.09 19.91 -2.13
N LYS A 130 13.39 21.03 -2.20
CA LYS A 130 14.05 22.34 -2.18
C LYS A 130 14.78 22.50 -0.85
N ARG A 131 16.09 22.83 -0.91
CA ARG A 131 16.89 23.12 0.29
C ARG A 131 16.22 24.22 1.10
N GLY A 132 15.61 23.86 2.27
CA GLY A 132 15.04 24.82 3.23
C GLY A 132 13.53 25.05 3.11
N SER A 133 12.78 24.26 2.34
CA SER A 133 11.31 24.21 2.38
C SER A 133 10.82 22.76 2.43
N ASP A 134 9.74 22.52 3.17
CA ASP A 134 9.02 21.26 3.14
C ASP A 134 8.13 21.11 1.88
N GLU A 135 8.17 22.08 0.97
CA GLU A 135 7.42 22.07 -0.28
C GLU A 135 8.20 21.33 -1.37
N SER A 136 7.65 20.23 -1.87
CA SER A 136 8.16 19.56 -3.07
C SER A 136 7.55 20.19 -4.33
N ASP A 137 8.28 20.11 -5.47
CA ASP A 137 7.77 20.57 -6.78
C ASP A 137 6.65 19.62 -7.33
N ASP A 138 6.04 18.78 -6.48
CA ASP A 138 5.10 17.73 -6.81
C ASP A 138 3.64 18.19 -7.05
N ILE A 139 3.38 19.50 -7.13
CA ILE A 139 2.00 20.06 -7.16
C ILE A 139 1.18 19.47 -8.32
N SER A 140 1.78 19.23 -9.48
CA SER A 140 1.06 18.72 -10.66
C SER A 140 0.76 17.21 -10.58
N ALA A 141 1.69 16.42 -10.03
CA ALA A 141 1.47 14.99 -9.77
C ALA A 141 0.44 14.80 -8.66
N TYR A 142 0.49 15.63 -7.64
CA TYR A 142 -0.44 15.65 -6.52
C TYR A 142 -1.88 15.94 -6.96
N ASP A 143 -2.09 16.94 -7.83
CA ASP A 143 -3.41 17.27 -8.37
C ASP A 143 -4.01 16.13 -9.19
N LEU A 144 -3.19 15.43 -9.97
CA LEU A 144 -3.61 14.27 -10.75
C LEU A 144 -4.05 13.11 -9.84
N ILE A 145 -3.25 12.83 -8.81
CA ILE A 145 -3.53 11.79 -7.82
C ILE A 145 -4.83 12.08 -7.06
N LEU A 146 -5.05 13.32 -6.63
CA LEU A 146 -6.27 13.70 -5.90
C LEU A 146 -7.52 13.64 -6.78
N LYS A 147 -7.43 14.08 -8.04
CA LYS A 147 -8.54 14.04 -8.99
C LYS A 147 -8.91 12.61 -9.40
N ASP A 148 -7.94 11.71 -9.49
CA ASP A 148 -8.15 10.31 -9.90
C ASP A 148 -8.44 9.36 -8.71
N LYS A 149 -8.45 9.84 -7.47
CA LYS A 149 -8.60 9.00 -6.28
C LYS A 149 -9.85 8.12 -6.31
N GLU A 150 -11.01 8.70 -6.61
CA GLU A 150 -12.28 7.96 -6.69
C GLU A 150 -12.34 7.11 -7.95
N ARG A 151 -11.83 7.63 -9.05
CA ARG A 151 -11.78 6.91 -10.33
C ARG A 151 -10.93 5.65 -10.26
N LEU A 152 -9.85 5.65 -9.46
CA LEU A 152 -9.02 4.47 -9.22
C LEU A 152 -9.78 3.33 -8.50
N LEU A 153 -10.88 3.63 -7.82
CA LEU A 153 -11.72 2.62 -7.17
C LEU A 153 -12.68 1.92 -8.11
N SER A 154 -12.93 2.46 -9.30
CA SER A 154 -13.82 1.86 -10.30
C SER A 154 -13.13 0.75 -11.07
N PHE A 155 -13.84 -0.35 -11.36
CA PHE A 155 -13.37 -1.40 -12.28
C PHE A 155 -13.30 -0.95 -13.73
N GLU A 156 -13.96 0.16 -14.10
CA GLU A 156 -13.84 0.76 -15.42
C GLU A 156 -12.46 1.36 -15.69
N ASN A 157 -11.76 1.77 -14.62
CA ASN A 157 -10.37 2.20 -14.72
C ASN A 157 -9.45 0.99 -14.72
N PRO A 158 -8.66 0.74 -15.77
CA PRO A 158 -7.78 -0.42 -15.87
C PRO A 158 -6.58 -0.37 -14.92
N VAL A 159 -6.19 0.81 -14.41
CA VAL A 159 -5.03 0.97 -13.51
C VAL A 159 -5.28 0.22 -12.20
N ARG A 160 -4.36 -0.68 -11.88
CA ARG A 160 -4.35 -1.51 -10.67
C ARG A 160 -3.02 -1.48 -9.94
N PHE A 161 -1.95 -1.10 -10.65
CA PHE A 161 -0.61 -1.00 -10.11
C PHE A 161 -0.08 0.42 -10.26
N ILE A 162 0.44 0.96 -9.18
CA ILE A 162 0.88 2.35 -9.11
C ILE A 162 2.36 2.38 -8.75
N PHE A 163 3.17 2.98 -9.60
CA PHE A 163 4.59 3.25 -9.34
C PHE A 163 4.77 4.67 -8.83
N SER A 164 5.54 4.84 -7.76
CA SER A 164 5.80 6.15 -7.18
C SER A 164 7.21 6.24 -6.62
N HIS A 165 7.84 7.41 -6.79
CA HIS A 165 9.13 7.73 -6.17
C HIS A 165 8.91 8.37 -4.79
N SER A 166 8.30 9.54 -4.74
CA SER A 166 8.05 10.29 -3.52
C SER A 166 6.70 10.99 -3.49
N ALA A 167 6.06 11.17 -4.65
CA ALA A 167 4.82 11.94 -4.82
C ALA A 167 3.66 11.47 -3.92
N LEU A 168 3.66 10.20 -3.52
CA LEU A 168 2.66 9.66 -2.60
C LEU A 168 3.01 9.83 -1.11
N ARG A 169 4.07 10.60 -0.76
CA ARG A 169 4.50 10.74 0.64
C ARG A 169 3.49 11.50 1.49
N GLU A 170 2.84 12.52 0.94
CA GLU A 170 1.92 13.38 1.67
C GLU A 170 0.53 13.42 1.01
N GLY A 171 -0.50 13.39 1.82
CA GLY A 171 -1.89 13.65 1.43
C GLY A 171 -2.59 12.57 0.59
N TRP A 172 -1.90 11.67 -0.10
CA TRP A 172 -2.55 10.60 -0.84
C TRP A 172 -2.95 9.46 0.07
N ASP A 173 -4.21 9.11 0.03
CA ASP A 173 -4.78 7.96 0.71
C ASP A 173 -5.80 7.28 -0.21
N ASN A 174 -5.57 6.03 -0.54
CA ASN A 174 -6.57 5.20 -1.21
C ASN A 174 -6.88 4.01 -0.32
N PRO A 175 -8.15 3.77 0.02
CA PRO A 175 -8.52 2.71 0.96
C PRO A 175 -8.28 1.30 0.42
N ASN A 176 -8.17 1.14 -0.91
CA ASN A 176 -8.09 -0.17 -1.54
C ASN A 176 -6.66 -0.59 -1.91
N VAL A 177 -5.66 -0.08 -1.19
CA VAL A 177 -4.27 -0.55 -1.31
C VAL A 177 -4.09 -1.81 -0.46
N PHE A 178 -3.82 -2.94 -1.10
CA PHE A 178 -3.65 -4.23 -0.44
C PHE A 178 -2.23 -4.79 -0.53
N GLN A 179 -1.42 -4.33 -1.49
CA GLN A 179 -0.02 -4.69 -1.62
C GLN A 179 0.84 -3.45 -1.69
N ILE A 180 1.99 -3.51 -1.02
CA ILE A 180 3.06 -2.51 -1.12
C ILE A 180 4.36 -3.25 -1.41
N CYS A 181 5.03 -2.84 -2.49
CA CYS A 181 6.35 -3.31 -2.85
C CYS A 181 7.36 -2.17 -2.78
N THR A 182 8.48 -2.40 -2.11
CA THR A 182 9.58 -1.43 -2.04
C THR A 182 10.74 -1.93 -2.89
N LEU A 183 10.94 -1.28 -4.05
CA LEU A 183 12.05 -1.54 -4.99
C LEU A 183 13.25 -0.60 -4.74
N LYS A 184 13.35 -0.05 -3.54
CA LYS A 184 14.43 0.85 -3.14
C LYS A 184 15.60 0.06 -2.57
N HIS A 185 16.80 0.65 -2.69
CA HIS A 185 17.95 0.14 -1.95
C HIS A 185 17.72 0.24 -0.43
N ASP A 186 18.36 -0.65 0.33
CA ASP A 186 18.37 -0.58 1.78
C ASP A 186 18.97 0.77 2.24
N GLY A 187 18.25 1.46 3.13
CA GLY A 187 18.66 2.78 3.61
C GLY A 187 17.49 3.74 3.91
N SER A 188 16.26 3.34 3.61
CA SER A 188 15.08 4.12 3.99
C SER A 188 14.97 4.25 5.50
N SER A 189 14.76 5.48 6.00
CA SER A 189 14.60 5.71 7.44
C SER A 189 13.35 4.99 7.98
N PRO A 190 13.30 4.61 9.28
CA PRO A 190 12.11 4.01 9.89
C PRO A 190 10.84 4.88 9.71
N THR A 191 10.98 6.19 9.72
CA THR A 191 9.89 7.14 9.47
C THR A 191 9.34 7.01 8.05
N GLN A 192 10.21 6.89 7.06
CA GLN A 192 9.87 6.71 5.66
C GLN A 192 9.12 5.38 5.44
N LYS A 193 9.64 4.29 6.00
CA LYS A 193 9.00 2.96 5.98
C LYS A 193 7.61 2.99 6.63
N ARG A 194 7.44 3.69 7.77
CA ARG A 194 6.14 3.87 8.42
C ARG A 194 5.15 4.64 7.55
N GLN A 195 5.58 5.69 6.87
CA GLN A 195 4.75 6.47 5.96
C GLN A 195 4.30 5.62 4.76
N GLU A 196 5.20 4.83 4.17
CA GLU A 196 4.89 3.94 3.04
C GLU A 196 3.86 2.87 3.44
N VAL A 197 4.11 2.14 4.53
CA VAL A 197 3.17 1.10 5.03
C VAL A 197 1.84 1.70 5.46
N GLY A 198 1.85 2.87 6.10
CA GLY A 198 0.64 3.58 6.52
C GLY A 198 -0.34 3.89 5.39
N ARG A 199 0.10 3.90 4.13
CA ARG A 199 -0.76 4.08 2.96
C ARG A 199 -1.73 2.93 2.73
N GLY A 200 -1.34 1.72 3.10
CA GLY A 200 -2.18 0.52 2.98
C GLY A 200 -2.94 0.13 4.26
N LEU A 201 -2.76 0.85 5.36
CA LEU A 201 -3.43 0.55 6.64
C LEU A 201 -4.79 1.26 6.74
N ARG A 202 -5.72 0.93 5.84
CA ARG A 202 -7.07 1.49 5.81
C ARG A 202 -8.12 0.42 5.57
N LEU A 203 -9.34 0.68 6.02
CA LEU A 203 -10.49 -0.15 5.67
C LEU A 203 -10.89 0.15 4.22
N CYS A 204 -10.96 -0.90 3.42
CA CYS A 204 -11.32 -0.79 2.00
C CYS A 204 -12.78 -0.39 1.81
N VAL A 205 -13.09 0.04 0.58
CA VAL A 205 -14.46 0.36 0.14
C VAL A 205 -14.83 -0.47 -1.08
N ASN A 206 -16.12 -0.77 -1.23
CA ASN A 206 -16.66 -1.40 -2.42
C ASN A 206 -16.98 -0.36 -3.52
N GLN A 207 -17.53 -0.82 -4.66
CA GLN A 207 -17.91 0.05 -5.79
C GLN A 207 -19.01 1.08 -5.44
N ASN A 208 -19.76 0.87 -4.36
CA ASN A 208 -20.77 1.83 -3.89
C ASN A 208 -20.19 2.86 -2.92
N GLY A 209 -18.88 2.81 -2.63
CA GLY A 209 -18.24 3.68 -1.64
C GLY A 209 -18.48 3.25 -0.19
N GLU A 210 -19.08 2.08 0.05
CA GLU A 210 -19.35 1.56 1.38
C GLU A 210 -18.09 0.98 2.02
N ARG A 211 -17.78 1.45 3.23
CA ARG A 211 -16.61 1.00 3.98
C ARG A 211 -16.81 -0.43 4.48
N GLN A 212 -15.81 -1.24 4.27
CA GLN A 212 -15.81 -2.66 4.63
C GLN A 212 -15.24 -2.85 6.04
N ASP A 213 -16.00 -2.43 7.01
CA ASP A 213 -15.69 -2.50 8.45
C ASP A 213 -16.29 -3.76 9.13
N TYR A 214 -16.27 -3.77 10.47
CA TYR A 214 -16.79 -4.90 11.25
C TYR A 214 -18.31 -5.04 11.12
N ASP A 215 -19.05 -3.94 11.02
CA ASP A 215 -20.51 -3.96 10.88
C ASP A 215 -20.93 -4.60 9.55
N THR A 216 -20.13 -4.39 8.49
CA THR A 216 -20.37 -4.96 7.15
C THR A 216 -19.84 -6.38 7.02
N LEU A 217 -18.67 -6.69 7.55
CA LEU A 217 -17.94 -7.94 7.29
C LEU A 217 -17.89 -8.91 8.48
N GLY A 218 -18.23 -8.44 9.68
CA GLY A 218 -18.09 -9.23 10.91
C GLY A 218 -16.65 -9.71 11.12
N SER A 219 -16.48 -10.96 11.47
CA SER A 219 -15.16 -11.57 11.72
C SER A 219 -14.23 -11.62 10.50
N GLN A 220 -14.73 -11.37 9.29
CA GLN A 220 -13.91 -11.37 8.07
C GLN A 220 -13.17 -10.05 7.85
N VAL A 221 -13.46 -9.00 8.62
CA VAL A 221 -12.89 -7.66 8.45
C VAL A 221 -11.36 -7.67 8.38
N GLN A 222 -10.70 -8.42 9.25
CA GLN A 222 -9.23 -8.49 9.28
C GLN A 222 -8.66 -9.24 8.08
N LYS A 223 -9.31 -10.32 7.64
CA LYS A 223 -8.88 -11.07 6.46
C LYS A 223 -9.03 -10.24 5.18
N ILE A 224 -10.15 -9.55 5.03
CA ILE A 224 -10.42 -8.71 3.86
C ILE A 224 -9.47 -7.51 3.81
N ASN A 225 -9.25 -6.82 4.93
CA ASN A 225 -8.40 -5.62 5.00
C ASN A 225 -6.91 -5.93 5.27
N GLN A 226 -6.45 -7.13 4.93
CA GLN A 226 -5.06 -7.52 5.12
C GLN A 226 -4.15 -6.84 4.09
N LEU A 227 -3.12 -6.13 4.57
CA LEU A 227 -2.04 -5.56 3.77
C LEU A 227 -0.89 -6.56 3.65
N THR A 228 -0.39 -6.74 2.43
CA THR A 228 0.83 -7.52 2.13
C THR A 228 1.96 -6.56 1.76
N VAL A 229 3.12 -6.72 2.39
CA VAL A 229 4.32 -5.93 2.09
C VAL A 229 5.39 -6.84 1.50
N ILE A 230 5.86 -6.53 0.30
CA ILE A 230 6.94 -7.21 -0.40
C ILE A 230 8.16 -6.28 -0.39
N ALA A 231 9.24 -6.71 0.25
CA ALA A 231 10.43 -5.89 0.44
C ALA A 231 11.68 -6.76 0.62
N SER A 232 12.86 -6.12 0.63
CA SER A 232 14.12 -6.77 0.98
C SER A 232 14.18 -7.21 2.44
N ASP A 233 15.15 -8.05 2.80
CA ASP A 233 15.31 -8.61 4.15
C ASP A 233 15.38 -7.55 5.26
N GLY A 234 16.00 -6.40 5.02
CA GLY A 234 16.06 -5.29 5.97
C GLY A 234 14.70 -4.68 6.34
N TYR A 235 13.63 -5.04 5.63
CA TYR A 235 12.27 -4.59 5.95
C TYR A 235 11.55 -5.52 6.94
N LYS A 236 11.98 -6.77 7.06
CA LYS A 236 11.38 -7.78 7.94
C LYS A 236 11.44 -7.36 9.41
N ASP A 237 12.60 -6.93 9.86
CA ASP A 237 12.80 -6.47 11.24
C ASP A 237 11.97 -5.23 11.54
N PHE A 238 11.92 -4.29 10.59
CA PHE A 238 11.07 -3.09 10.69
C PHE A 238 9.58 -3.45 10.83
N VAL A 239 9.06 -4.40 10.04
CA VAL A 239 7.65 -4.83 10.13
C VAL A 239 7.38 -5.51 11.47
N ALA A 240 8.29 -6.34 11.96
CA ALA A 240 8.18 -6.99 13.26
C ALA A 240 8.14 -5.95 14.41
N ASP A 241 9.01 -4.95 14.36
CA ASP A 241 9.05 -3.85 15.35
C ASP A 241 7.78 -2.98 15.27
N LEU A 242 7.30 -2.67 14.07
CA LEU A 242 6.05 -1.93 13.86
C LEU A 242 4.85 -2.70 14.45
N GLN A 243 4.74 -4.00 14.16
CA GLN A 243 3.68 -4.84 14.70
C GLN A 243 3.76 -4.99 16.23
N LYS A 244 4.97 -5.02 16.77
CA LYS A 244 5.20 -5.04 18.22
C LYS A 244 4.73 -3.72 18.84
N GLY A 245 5.14 -2.57 18.29
CA GLY A 245 4.71 -1.26 18.77
C GLY A 245 3.20 -1.07 18.71
N ILE A 246 2.53 -1.48 17.62
CA ILE A 246 1.07 -1.43 17.51
C ILE A 246 0.41 -2.31 18.58
N ARG A 247 0.95 -3.49 18.85
CA ARG A 247 0.43 -4.37 19.91
C ARG A 247 0.58 -3.75 21.29
N GLU A 248 1.74 -3.19 21.59
CA GLU A 248 2.02 -2.52 22.88
C GLU A 248 1.07 -1.34 23.08
N ASP A 249 0.89 -0.48 22.06
CA ASP A 249 -0.07 0.63 22.09
C ASP A 249 -1.54 0.18 22.28
N LEU A 250 -1.90 -1.00 21.76
CA LEU A 250 -3.24 -1.58 21.95
C LEU A 250 -3.41 -2.22 23.32
N TYR A 251 -2.34 -2.82 23.88
CA TYR A 251 -2.37 -3.39 25.21
C TYR A 251 -2.53 -2.33 26.32
N ASP A 252 -1.95 -1.16 26.12
CA ASP A 252 -2.07 -0.03 27.05
C ASP A 252 -3.42 0.68 26.96
N ARG A 253 -4.28 0.33 26.00
CA ARG A 253 -5.66 0.83 25.93
C ARG A 253 -6.55 -0.04 26.81
N PRO A 254 -7.13 0.50 27.89
CA PRO A 254 -8.09 -0.24 28.69
C PRO A 254 -9.24 -0.68 27.79
N THR A 255 -9.55 -1.97 27.79
CA THR A 255 -10.65 -2.58 27.04
C THR A 255 -12.02 -2.18 27.58
N GLN A 256 -12.04 -1.58 28.77
CA GLN A 256 -13.22 -1.03 29.42
C GLN A 256 -12.90 0.36 29.94
N ALA A 257 -13.76 1.32 29.67
CA ALA A 257 -13.65 2.65 30.24
C ALA A 257 -14.06 2.57 31.72
N THR A 258 -13.07 2.58 32.63
CA THR A 258 -13.30 2.68 34.09
C THR A 258 -13.27 4.14 34.54
N ALA A 259 -13.68 4.43 35.78
CA ALA A 259 -13.59 5.78 36.31
C ALA A 259 -12.15 6.31 36.26
N GLU A 260 -11.16 5.45 36.54
CA GLU A 260 -9.72 5.77 36.52
C GLU A 260 -9.24 6.16 35.13
N TYR A 261 -9.84 5.62 34.08
CA TYR A 261 -9.51 5.96 32.67
C TYR A 261 -9.74 7.46 32.39
N PHE A 262 -10.71 8.08 33.01
CA PHE A 262 -11.06 9.49 32.80
C PHE A 262 -10.29 10.45 33.70
N ILE A 263 -9.86 10.00 34.88
CA ILE A 263 -9.18 10.83 35.87
C ILE A 263 -7.84 11.33 35.31
N GLY A 264 -7.57 12.62 35.49
CA GLY A 264 -6.31 13.26 35.03
C GLY A 264 -6.28 13.61 33.55
N LYS A 265 -7.27 13.20 32.73
CA LYS A 265 -7.36 13.64 31.33
C LYS A 265 -7.77 15.09 31.22
N THR A 266 -7.20 15.80 30.26
CA THR A 266 -7.57 17.19 29.94
C THR A 266 -8.61 17.19 28.82
N LEU A 267 -9.74 17.84 29.08
CA LEU A 267 -10.83 18.03 28.13
C LEU A 267 -10.95 19.53 27.80
N ASN A 268 -11.09 19.85 26.51
CA ASN A 268 -11.39 21.22 26.11
C ASN A 268 -12.91 21.42 26.16
N ILE A 269 -13.36 22.23 27.12
CA ILE A 269 -14.79 22.56 27.33
C ILE A 269 -14.97 24.06 27.13
N GLY A 270 -15.68 24.43 26.07
CA GLY A 270 -15.97 25.84 25.77
C GLY A 270 -14.73 26.71 25.54
N GLY A 271 -13.63 26.12 25.01
CA GLY A 271 -12.36 26.81 24.74
C GLY A 271 -11.40 26.87 25.94
N SER A 272 -11.75 26.25 27.08
CA SER A 272 -10.87 26.13 28.24
C SER A 272 -10.49 24.70 28.51
N ASP A 273 -9.21 24.43 28.79
CA ASP A 273 -8.70 23.13 29.15
C ASP A 273 -9.01 22.83 30.62
N VAL A 274 -9.79 21.78 30.85
CA VAL A 274 -10.19 21.31 32.17
C VAL A 274 -9.63 19.93 32.43
N THR A 275 -8.86 19.76 33.49
CA THR A 275 -8.38 18.45 33.93
C THR A 275 -9.45 17.73 34.74
N VAL A 276 -9.80 16.52 34.33
CA VAL A 276 -10.83 15.69 34.96
C VAL A 276 -10.38 15.26 36.35
N SER A 277 -11.06 15.71 37.39
CA SER A 277 -10.84 15.30 38.77
C SER A 277 -11.43 13.91 39.07
N ASP A 278 -11.05 13.33 40.20
CA ASP A 278 -11.54 12.01 40.67
C ASP A 278 -13.08 11.94 40.73
N LYS A 279 -13.70 13.02 41.18
CA LYS A 279 -15.18 13.08 41.27
C LYS A 279 -15.79 13.08 39.84
N GLN A 280 -15.25 13.92 38.97
CA GLN A 280 -15.73 14.03 37.60
C GLN A 280 -15.52 12.73 36.82
N GLY A 281 -14.38 12.04 37.00
CA GLY A 281 -14.13 10.73 36.37
C GLY A 281 -15.15 9.67 36.77
N ARG A 282 -15.51 9.63 38.08
CA ARG A 282 -16.56 8.74 38.58
C ARG A 282 -17.96 9.11 38.06
N ASP A 283 -18.24 10.39 37.92
CA ASP A 283 -19.54 10.86 37.42
C ASP A 283 -19.70 10.57 35.92
N ILE A 284 -18.63 10.76 35.12
CA ILE A 284 -18.60 10.39 33.71
C ILE A 284 -18.83 8.88 33.54
N TYR A 285 -18.12 8.05 34.32
CA TYR A 285 -18.26 6.59 34.26
C TYR A 285 -19.69 6.15 34.62
N ARG A 286 -20.29 6.68 35.66
CA ARG A 286 -21.67 6.40 36.03
C ARG A 286 -22.68 6.82 34.96
N TYR A 287 -22.43 7.96 34.30
CA TYR A 287 -23.30 8.43 33.25
C TYR A 287 -23.27 7.47 32.04
N LEU A 288 -22.08 6.99 31.65
CA LEU A 288 -21.93 6.03 30.55
C LEU A 288 -22.64 4.71 30.85
N ILE A 289 -22.43 4.12 32.05
CA ILE A 289 -23.12 2.86 32.43
C ILE A 289 -24.65 3.01 32.48
N LYS A 290 -25.14 4.20 32.79
CA LYS A 290 -26.59 4.42 32.93
C LYS A 290 -27.28 4.61 31.56
N ASN A 291 -26.55 4.97 30.52
CA ASN A 291 -27.07 5.31 29.19
C ASN A 291 -26.63 4.33 28.09
N ASP A 292 -25.92 3.25 28.45
CA ASP A 292 -25.74 2.05 27.62
C ASP A 292 -26.88 1.08 27.94
#